data_0a20cd50dbf84b4118798a71b3a730e4
#
_entry.id   0a20cd50dbf84b4118798a71b3a730e4
#
_cell.length_a   1.000
_cell.length_b   1.000
_cell.length_c   1.000
_cell.angle_alpha   90.00
_cell.angle_beta   90.00
_cell.angle_gamma   90.00
#
_symmetry.space_group_name_H-M   'P 1'
#
loop_
_entity.id
_entity.type
_entity.pdbx_description
1 polymer ?
#
loop_
_entity_poly.entity_id
_entity_poly.type
_entity_poly.pdbx_seq_one_letter_code
_entity_poly.pdbx_strand_id
1 'polypeptide(L)' 'MRNKNNKHLGIEIDPQLHYKLHYISKYEGRSANGQILYLIRQCIKEFEKTEGEIVLPEELNIK' A
#
# COMPACT_ATOMS: atom_id res chain seq x y z
N MET A 1 8.29 -13.32 -5.47
CA MET A 1 8.46 -13.14 -6.92
C MET A 1 7.52 -12.04 -7.40
N ARG A 2 8.02 -11.18 -8.27
CA ARG A 2 7.21 -10.07 -8.76
C ARG A 2 6.30 -10.51 -9.89
N ASN A 3 5.03 -10.11 -9.79
CA ASN A 3 4.07 -10.33 -10.85
C ASN A 3 4.27 -9.23 -11.90
N LYS A 4 4.45 -9.64 -13.17
CA LYS A 4 4.74 -8.66 -14.22
C LYS A 4 3.57 -7.73 -14.50
N ASN A 5 2.37 -8.06 -14.03
CA ASN A 5 1.21 -7.17 -14.16
C ASN A 5 1.17 -6.12 -13.07
N ASN A 6 2.01 -6.28 -12.04
CA ASN A 6 2.08 -5.30 -10.97
C ASN A 6 2.77 -4.03 -11.45
N LYS A 7 2.35 -2.92 -10.91
CA LYS A 7 2.95 -1.63 -11.21
C LYS A 7 3.93 -1.23 -10.14
N HIS A 8 4.88 -0.42 -10.53
CA HIS A 8 5.84 0.16 -9.60
C HIS A 8 5.37 1.51 -9.13
N LEU A 9 5.60 1.79 -7.87
CA LEU A 9 5.32 3.11 -7.30
C LEU A 9 6.56 3.57 -6.58
N GLY A 10 7.24 4.57 -7.15
CA GLY A 10 8.46 5.11 -6.55
C GLY A 10 8.14 6.33 -5.71
N ILE A 11 8.58 6.34 -4.48
CA ILE A 11 8.42 7.48 -3.60
C ILE A 11 9.73 7.73 -2.87
N GLU A 12 9.94 8.99 -2.53
CA GLU A 12 11.05 9.40 -1.68
C GLU A 12 10.49 9.85 -0.36
N ILE A 13 11.08 9.37 0.72
CA ILE A 13 10.68 9.80 2.06
C ILE A 13 11.91 10.24 2.82
N ASP A 14 11.72 11.17 3.74
CA ASP A 14 12.84 11.67 4.51
C ASP A 14 13.36 10.60 5.48
N PRO A 15 14.58 10.78 5.97
CA PRO A 15 15.20 9.75 6.82
C PRO A 15 14.43 9.45 8.11
N GLN A 16 13.76 10.45 8.69
CA GLN A 16 13.00 10.22 9.91
C GLN A 16 11.79 9.33 9.66
N LEU A 17 11.06 9.61 8.58
CA LEU A 17 9.92 8.77 8.21
C LEU A 17 10.37 7.36 7.88
N HIS A 18 11.48 7.24 7.18
CA HIS A 18 12.03 5.95 6.82
C HIS A 18 12.35 5.13 8.09
N TYR A 19 13.03 5.75 9.04
CA TYR A 19 13.38 5.07 10.28
C TYR A 19 12.13 4.64 11.04
N LYS A 20 11.16 5.55 11.16
CA LYS A 20 9.95 5.26 11.93
C LYS A 20 9.11 4.19 11.27
N LEU A 21 9.07 4.18 9.94
CA LEU A 21 8.35 3.13 9.21
C LEU A 21 8.96 1.76 9.52
N HIS A 22 10.29 1.67 9.47
CA HIS A 22 10.95 0.40 9.76
C HIS A 22 10.76 -0.02 11.22
N TYR A 23 10.77 0.95 12.12
CA TYR A 23 10.55 0.67 13.54
C TYR A 23 9.16 0.07 13.76
N ILE A 24 8.14 0.72 13.18
CA ILE A 24 6.76 0.26 13.33
C ILE A 24 6.57 -1.11 12.68
N SER A 25 7.15 -1.29 11.50
CA SER A 25 7.03 -2.55 10.79
C SER A 25 7.58 -3.70 11.62
N LYS A 26 8.75 -3.50 12.20
CA LYS A 26 9.38 -4.51 13.03
C LYS A 26 8.53 -4.79 14.27
N TYR A 27 8.01 -3.74 14.88
CA TYR A 27 7.16 -3.89 16.06
C TYR A 27 5.92 -4.72 15.74
N GLU A 28 5.35 -4.54 14.56
CA GLU A 28 4.13 -5.22 14.16
C GLU A 28 4.39 -6.52 13.40
N GLY A 29 5.64 -6.90 13.26
CA GLY A 29 5.97 -8.16 12.63
C GLY A 29 5.80 -8.18 11.12
N ARG A 30 5.93 -7.02 10.48
CA ARG A 30 5.83 -6.90 9.04
C ARG A 30 7.14 -6.40 8.46
N SER A 31 7.39 -6.75 7.19
CA SER A 31 8.44 -6.06 6.45
C SER A 31 8.01 -4.64 6.15
N ALA A 32 8.97 -3.77 5.81
CA ALA A 32 8.62 -2.40 5.45
C ALA A 32 7.70 -2.36 4.24
N ASN A 33 7.97 -3.19 3.24
CA ASN A 33 7.10 -3.26 2.06
C ASN A 33 5.72 -3.75 2.45
N GLY A 34 5.64 -4.75 3.31
CA GLY A 34 4.36 -5.26 3.77
C GLY A 34 3.58 -4.22 4.55
N GLN A 35 4.29 -3.43 5.35
CA GLN A 35 3.65 -2.37 6.12
C GLN A 35 3.06 -1.33 5.18
N ILE A 36 3.79 -0.95 4.13
CA ILE A 36 3.30 0.01 3.17
C ILE A 36 2.05 -0.51 2.47
N LEU A 37 2.07 -1.76 2.03
CA LEU A 37 0.90 -2.34 1.38
C LEU A 37 -0.30 -2.39 2.32
N TYR A 38 -0.05 -2.71 3.58
CA TYR A 38 -1.10 -2.70 4.57
C TYR A 38 -1.74 -1.32 4.70
N LEU A 39 -0.90 -0.28 4.77
CA LEU A 39 -1.39 1.09 4.90
C LEU A 39 -2.17 1.52 3.65
N ILE A 40 -1.71 1.11 2.47
CA ILE A 40 -2.42 1.41 1.24
C ILE A 40 -3.81 0.79 1.26
N ARG A 41 -3.89 -0.47 1.66
CA ARG A 41 -5.18 -1.16 1.73
C ARG A 41 -6.11 -0.51 2.74
N GLN A 42 -5.56 -0.07 3.87
CA GLN A 42 -6.35 0.62 4.88
C GLN A 42 -6.88 1.96 4.35
N CYS A 43 -6.03 2.69 3.63
CA CYS A 43 -6.43 3.95 3.04
C CYS A 43 -7.59 3.76 2.07
N ILE A 44 -7.50 2.77 1.22
CA ILE A 44 -8.55 2.49 0.24
C ILE A 44 -9.83 2.07 0.94
N LYS A 45 -9.70 1.20 1.93
CA LYS A 45 -10.85 0.71 2.67
C LYS A 45 -11.60 1.86 3.34
N GLU A 46 -10.86 2.79 3.95
CA GLU A 46 -11.49 3.94 4.60
C GLU A 46 -12.18 4.84 3.59
N PHE A 47 -11.53 5.07 2.45
CA PHE A 47 -12.13 5.90 1.41
C PHE A 47 -13.42 5.29 0.91
N GLU A 48 -13.38 3.99 0.61
CA GLU A 48 -14.57 3.33 0.05
C GLU A 48 -15.70 3.24 1.05
N LYS A 49 -15.36 3.18 2.33
CA LYS A 49 -16.37 3.17 3.38
C LYS A 49 -17.14 4.49 3.43
N THR A 50 -16.45 5.58 3.16
CA THR A 50 -17.02 6.92 3.27
C THR A 50 -17.60 7.41 1.94
N GLU A 51 -16.88 7.19 0.84
CA GLU A 51 -17.23 7.76 -0.46
C GLU A 51 -17.83 6.75 -1.42
N GLY A 52 -17.85 5.48 -1.05
CA GLY A 52 -18.37 4.46 -1.93
C GLY A 52 -17.26 3.73 -2.67
N GLU A 53 -17.63 2.61 -3.25
CA GLU A 53 -16.67 1.74 -3.92
C GLU A 53 -16.06 2.42 -5.15
N ILE A 54 -14.74 2.28 -5.28
CA ILE A 54 -14.04 2.80 -6.46
C ILE A 54 -14.27 1.82 -7.61
N VAL A 55 -14.81 2.35 -8.71
CA VAL A 55 -15.07 1.52 -9.88
C VAL A 55 -13.79 1.41 -10.70
N LEU A 56 -13.34 0.18 -10.94
CA LEU A 56 -12.12 -0.04 -11.69
C LEU A 56 -12.38 0.12 -13.19
N PRO A 57 -11.39 0.67 -13.93
CA PRO A 57 -11.51 0.65 -15.39
C PRO A 57 -11.51 -0.78 -15.89
N GLU A 58 -12.09 -0.98 -17.06
CA GLU A 58 -12.29 -2.31 -17.59
C GLU A 58 -11.00 -3.11 -17.70
N GLU A 59 -9.93 -2.44 -18.10
CA GLU A 59 -8.65 -3.12 -18.28
C GLU A 59 -8.06 -3.62 -16.97
N LEU A 60 -8.52 -3.11 -15.83
CA LEU A 60 -8.07 -3.56 -14.52
C LEU A 60 -9.06 -4.48 -13.82
N ASN A 61 -10.21 -4.71 -14.43
CA ASN A 61 -11.25 -5.54 -13.83
C ASN A 61 -11.06 -6.99 -14.25
N ILE A 62 -9.96 -7.56 -13.82
CA ILE A 62 -9.55 -8.90 -14.20
C ILE A 62 -9.85 -9.90 -13.09
N LYS A 63 -10.33 -11.05 -13.47
CA LYS A 63 -10.60 -12.12 -12.52
C LYS A 63 -9.42 -13.03 -12.33
#